data_4cd30e4fbd26317dc8424acbc362b5b2
#
_entry.id   4cd30e4fbd26317dc8424acbc362b5b2
#
_cell.length_a   1.000
_cell.length_b   1.000
_cell.length_c   1.000
_cell.angle_alpha   90.00
_cell.angle_beta   90.00
_cell.angle_gamma   90.00
#
_symmetry.space_group_name_H-M   'P 1'
#
loop_
_entity.id
_entity.type
_entity.pdbx_description
1 polymer ?
#
loop_
_entity_poly.entity_id
_entity_poly.type
_entity_poly.pdbx_seq_one_letter_code
_entity_poly.pdbx_strand_id
1 'polypeptide(L)'
;MRENKIKKMMSEGKPVINGWLQIPSTVSAEAMAHQGWDSLTIDMQHGLVDYSNALPMLQTISSTNVTPLARVNWNEPGQIMKILDAGCYGIICPMVSNKEEAEKFVQACMYPPNGYRSFGPVRGLIYGGSDYAKHADQEMLKFAMIETKESLDKLDEIMSVKGLDGIYICLLYTSPSPRDFG
;
A
#
# COMPACT_ATOMS: atom_id res chain seq x y z
N MET A 1 9.22 -11.07 12.95
CA MET A 1 8.93 -9.88 12.11
C MET A 1 8.01 -8.93 12.84
N ARG A 2 8.12 -7.61 12.61
CA ARG A 2 7.17 -6.63 13.14
C ARG A 2 5.77 -6.93 12.58
N GLU A 3 4.77 -7.07 13.46
CA GLU A 3 3.39 -7.35 13.09
C GLU A 3 2.77 -6.15 12.35
N ASN A 4 2.01 -6.41 11.30
CA ASN A 4 1.21 -5.39 10.63
C ASN A 4 -0.09 -5.16 11.42
N LYS A 5 -0.11 -4.13 12.24
CA LYS A 5 -1.23 -3.84 13.15
C LYS A 5 -2.56 -3.66 12.42
N ILE A 6 -2.55 -2.96 11.29
CA ILE A 6 -3.79 -2.72 10.56
C ILE A 6 -4.32 -3.99 9.91
N LYS A 7 -3.44 -4.88 9.45
CA LYS A 7 -3.85 -6.19 8.94
C LYS A 7 -4.53 -7.02 10.01
N LYS A 8 -3.99 -7.00 11.21
CA LYS A 8 -4.60 -7.64 12.38
C LYS A 8 -5.96 -7.02 12.73
N MET A 9 -6.03 -5.69 12.82
CA MET A 9 -7.30 -4.99 13.09
C MET A 9 -8.38 -5.36 12.07
N MET A 10 -8.02 -5.37 10.77
CA MET A 10 -8.94 -5.75 9.69
C MET A 10 -9.40 -7.21 9.83
N SER A 11 -8.51 -8.14 10.18
CA SER A 11 -8.87 -9.55 10.39
C SER A 11 -9.81 -9.76 11.59
N GLU A 12 -9.78 -8.83 12.55
CA GLU A 12 -10.69 -8.79 13.71
C GLU A 12 -12.00 -8.01 13.42
N GLY A 13 -12.20 -7.55 12.17
CA GLY A 13 -13.37 -6.75 11.79
C GLY A 13 -13.37 -5.32 12.38
N LYS A 14 -12.22 -4.82 12.82
CA LYS A 14 -12.09 -3.48 13.37
C LYS A 14 -11.85 -2.45 12.27
N PRO A 15 -12.44 -1.25 12.38
CA PRO A 15 -12.14 -0.16 11.46
C PRO A 15 -10.70 0.32 11.62
N VAL A 16 -10.12 0.81 10.53
CA VAL A 16 -8.78 1.40 10.47
C VAL A 16 -8.90 2.83 9.95
N ILE A 17 -8.26 3.78 10.61
CA ILE A 17 -8.21 5.17 10.16
C ILE A 17 -6.84 5.43 9.55
N ASN A 18 -6.86 5.81 8.26
CA ASN A 18 -5.65 6.08 7.47
C ASN A 18 -5.51 7.57 7.16
N GLY A 19 -4.33 8.14 7.44
CA GLY A 19 -3.95 9.47 6.99
C GLY A 19 -3.22 9.43 5.64
N TRP A 20 -3.25 10.55 4.90
CA TRP A 20 -2.73 10.64 3.53
C TRP A 20 -1.64 11.71 3.41
N LEU A 21 -0.48 11.35 2.85
CA LEU A 21 0.71 12.22 2.74
C LEU A 21 1.02 12.50 1.27
N GLN A 22 0.83 13.76 0.85
CA GLN A 22 1.12 14.23 -0.52
C GLN A 22 2.29 15.21 -0.60
N ILE A 23 2.74 15.71 0.56
CA ILE A 23 3.82 16.70 0.65
C ILE A 23 5.14 15.97 0.92
N PRO A 24 6.19 16.19 0.12
CA PRO A 24 7.48 15.51 0.27
C PRO A 24 8.30 16.11 1.42
N SER A 25 7.80 15.94 2.65
CA SER A 25 8.41 16.53 3.86
C SER A 25 8.41 15.52 5.00
N THR A 26 9.60 15.26 5.55
CA THR A 26 9.76 14.43 6.74
C THR A 26 9.11 15.05 7.98
N VAL A 27 9.16 16.37 8.11
CA VAL A 27 8.52 17.10 9.21
C VAL A 27 7.00 16.94 9.16
N SER A 28 6.40 17.05 7.95
CA SER A 28 4.98 16.79 7.76
C SER A 28 4.60 15.35 8.11
N ALA A 29 5.42 14.38 7.66
CA ALA A 29 5.22 12.97 7.95
C ALA A 29 5.32 12.68 9.46
N GLU A 30 6.27 13.29 10.14
CA GLU A 30 6.46 13.18 11.59
C GLU A 30 5.25 13.75 12.34
N ALA A 31 4.86 14.98 12.03
CA ALA A 31 3.69 15.61 12.64
C ALA A 31 2.44 14.73 12.48
N MET A 32 2.19 14.21 11.28
CA MET A 32 1.07 13.32 11.01
C MET A 32 1.20 11.98 11.78
N ALA A 33 2.39 11.40 11.86
CA ALA A 33 2.60 10.13 12.55
C ALA A 33 2.30 10.18 14.07
N HIS A 34 2.24 11.38 14.66
CA HIS A 34 1.90 11.60 16.06
C HIS A 34 0.42 12.01 16.30
N GLN A 35 -0.45 11.98 15.27
CA GLN A 35 -1.85 12.39 15.39
C GLN A 35 -2.84 11.26 15.68
N GLY A 36 -2.37 10.04 15.95
CA GLY A 36 -3.24 8.92 16.33
C GLY A 36 -3.83 8.12 15.15
N TRP A 37 -3.26 8.25 13.96
CA TRP A 37 -3.60 7.39 12.82
C TRP A 37 -3.17 5.94 13.06
N ASP A 38 -3.96 4.98 12.56
CA ASP A 38 -3.56 3.58 12.54
C ASP A 38 -2.52 3.32 11.43
N SER A 39 -2.68 4.03 10.31
CA SER A 39 -1.78 3.96 9.17
C SER A 39 -1.62 5.33 8.49
N LEU A 40 -0.51 5.49 7.77
CA LEU A 40 -0.25 6.64 6.90
C LEU A 40 0.14 6.14 5.51
N THR A 41 -0.53 6.65 4.49
CA THR A 41 -0.23 6.36 3.09
C THR A 41 0.59 7.48 2.46
N ILE A 42 1.77 7.15 1.97
CA ILE A 42 2.59 8.04 1.14
C ILE A 42 2.06 7.94 -0.30
N ASP A 43 1.61 9.07 -0.83
CA ASP A 43 1.06 9.15 -2.18
C ASP A 43 2.14 9.44 -3.21
N MET A 44 2.60 8.39 -3.89
CA MET A 44 3.60 8.50 -4.95
C MET A 44 2.97 8.65 -6.35
N GLN A 45 1.64 8.57 -6.46
CA GLN A 45 0.92 8.72 -7.74
C GLN A 45 0.58 10.18 -8.04
N HIS A 46 -0.16 10.81 -7.16
CA HIS A 46 -0.65 12.19 -7.33
C HIS A 46 -0.05 13.16 -6.30
N GLY A 47 0.60 12.65 -5.26
CA GLY A 47 1.42 13.45 -4.37
C GLY A 47 2.71 13.93 -5.07
N LEU A 48 3.34 14.94 -4.49
CA LEU A 48 4.63 15.47 -4.98
C LEU A 48 5.82 14.62 -4.49
N VAL A 49 5.58 13.32 -4.24
CA VAL A 49 6.52 12.40 -3.58
C VAL A 49 7.06 11.38 -4.57
N ASP A 50 8.35 11.37 -4.77
CA ASP A 50 9.09 10.31 -5.45
C ASP A 50 9.75 9.35 -4.44
N TYR A 51 10.52 8.36 -4.94
CA TYR A 51 11.21 7.40 -4.06
C TYR A 51 12.23 8.09 -3.14
N SER A 52 12.92 9.14 -3.60
CA SER A 52 13.94 9.82 -2.81
C SER A 52 13.34 10.54 -1.60
N ASN A 53 12.12 11.03 -1.73
CA ASN A 53 11.35 11.63 -0.64
C ASN A 53 10.61 10.58 0.21
N ALA A 54 10.08 9.53 -0.41
CA ALA A 54 9.33 8.48 0.29
C ALA A 54 10.21 7.72 1.30
N LEU A 55 11.47 7.45 0.95
CA LEU A 55 12.40 6.75 1.84
C LEU A 55 12.60 7.45 3.20
N PRO A 56 13.00 8.73 3.27
CA PRO A 56 13.12 9.42 4.56
C PRO A 56 11.77 9.62 5.26
N MET A 57 10.65 9.75 4.54
CA MET A 57 9.32 9.78 5.16
C MET A 57 8.99 8.43 5.83
N LEU A 58 9.29 7.29 5.18
CA LEU A 58 9.15 5.96 5.79
C LEU A 58 10.03 5.80 7.04
N GLN A 59 11.26 6.35 7.03
CA GLN A 59 12.14 6.35 8.20
C GLN A 59 11.49 7.12 9.36
N THR A 60 10.91 8.27 9.07
CA THR A 60 10.24 9.10 10.07
C THR A 60 9.01 8.41 10.65
N ILE A 61 8.12 7.85 9.82
CA ILE A 61 6.94 7.11 10.27
C ILE A 61 7.35 5.90 11.12
N SER A 62 8.45 5.24 10.77
CA SER A 62 8.92 4.04 11.49
C SER A 62 9.38 4.30 12.93
N SER A 63 9.58 5.56 13.34
CA SER A 63 9.84 5.94 14.73
C SER A 63 8.61 5.86 15.63
N THR A 64 7.44 5.67 15.04
CA THR A 64 6.14 5.54 15.71
C THR A 64 5.55 4.14 15.57
N ASN A 65 4.34 3.96 16.08
CA ASN A 65 3.57 2.72 15.92
C ASN A 65 2.62 2.74 14.72
N VAL A 66 2.62 3.78 13.92
CA VAL A 66 1.77 3.92 12.73
C VAL A 66 2.29 2.99 11.64
N THR A 67 1.37 2.29 10.96
CA THR A 67 1.74 1.39 9.86
C THR A 67 1.95 2.17 8.57
N PRO A 68 3.14 2.13 7.94
CA PRO A 68 3.40 2.86 6.71
C PRO A 68 2.86 2.12 5.48
N LEU A 69 2.05 2.80 4.69
CA LEU A 69 1.57 2.36 3.38
C LEU A 69 2.10 3.29 2.28
N ALA A 70 2.02 2.84 1.03
CA ALA A 70 2.27 3.67 -0.13
C ALA A 70 1.24 3.42 -1.24
N ARG A 71 0.77 4.48 -1.88
CA ARG A 71 0.14 4.39 -3.19
C ARG A 71 1.22 4.57 -4.25
N VAL A 72 1.44 3.52 -5.06
CA VAL A 72 2.44 3.53 -6.13
C VAL A 72 1.93 4.28 -7.36
N ASN A 73 2.84 4.70 -8.24
CA ASN A 73 2.51 5.47 -9.43
C ASN A 73 1.67 4.66 -10.43
N TRP A 74 1.97 3.39 -10.55
CA TRP A 74 1.34 2.46 -11.49
C TRP A 74 1.56 1.01 -11.04
N ASN A 75 0.87 0.07 -11.69
CA ASN A 75 1.12 -1.36 -11.52
C ASN A 75 2.44 -1.78 -12.19
N GLU A 76 3.54 -1.27 -11.65
CA GLU A 76 4.89 -1.50 -12.16
C GLU A 76 5.72 -2.24 -11.10
N PRO A 77 6.14 -3.51 -11.37
CA PRO A 77 6.77 -4.37 -10.37
C PRO A 77 8.04 -3.79 -9.73
N GLY A 78 8.88 -3.12 -10.49
CA GLY A 78 10.13 -2.57 -9.98
C GLY A 78 9.91 -1.49 -8.92
N GLN A 79 8.91 -0.63 -9.10
CA GLN A 79 8.54 0.39 -8.12
C GLN A 79 7.90 -0.24 -6.86
N ILE A 80 7.01 -1.21 -7.06
CA ILE A 80 6.35 -1.95 -5.97
C ILE A 80 7.41 -2.63 -5.09
N MET A 81 8.32 -3.39 -5.70
CA MET A 81 9.39 -4.09 -4.99
C MET A 81 10.28 -3.12 -4.22
N LYS A 82 10.65 -2.01 -4.85
CA LYS A 82 11.57 -1.02 -4.29
C LYS A 82 11.00 -0.31 -3.06
N ILE A 83 9.73 0.07 -3.08
CA ILE A 83 9.10 0.73 -1.92
C ILE A 83 8.84 -0.26 -0.77
N LEU A 84 8.55 -1.53 -1.06
CA LEU A 84 8.48 -2.58 -0.06
C LEU A 84 9.85 -2.82 0.60
N ASP A 85 10.94 -2.83 -0.18
CA ASP A 85 12.31 -2.97 0.33
C ASP A 85 12.71 -1.78 1.21
N ALA A 86 12.13 -0.60 0.98
CA ALA A 86 12.28 0.58 1.81
C ALA A 86 11.54 0.48 3.17
N GLY A 87 10.78 -0.58 3.42
CA GLY A 87 10.08 -0.83 4.69
C GLY A 87 8.62 -0.40 4.72
N CYS A 88 8.01 -0.21 3.56
CA CYS A 88 6.57 -0.05 3.44
C CYS A 88 5.86 -1.37 3.81
N TYR A 89 4.71 -1.30 4.49
CA TYR A 89 3.96 -2.45 4.98
C TYR A 89 2.65 -2.70 4.24
N GLY A 90 2.41 -1.96 3.18
CA GLY A 90 1.30 -2.22 2.27
C GLY A 90 1.28 -1.28 1.08
N ILE A 91 0.73 -1.77 0.00
CA ILE A 91 0.65 -1.08 -1.29
C ILE A 91 -0.80 -0.86 -1.67
N ILE A 92 -1.10 0.35 -2.12
CA ILE A 92 -2.31 0.69 -2.85
C ILE A 92 -1.90 0.82 -4.32
N CYS A 93 -2.40 -0.09 -5.17
CA CYS A 93 -2.08 -0.12 -6.59
C CYS A 93 -3.20 0.53 -7.40
N PRO A 94 -2.94 1.64 -8.12
CA PRO A 94 -3.95 2.32 -8.93
C PRO A 94 -4.28 1.54 -10.20
N MET A 95 -5.42 1.88 -10.82
CA MET A 95 -5.83 1.46 -12.16
C MET A 95 -5.86 -0.06 -12.38
N VAL A 96 -6.23 -0.83 -11.36
CA VAL A 96 -6.44 -2.27 -11.49
C VAL A 96 -7.84 -2.52 -12.04
N SER A 97 -7.94 -2.92 -13.31
CA SER A 97 -9.20 -3.02 -14.03
C SER A 97 -9.69 -4.45 -14.26
N ASN A 98 -8.84 -5.46 -14.04
CA ASN A 98 -9.18 -6.86 -14.28
C ASN A 98 -8.36 -7.80 -13.39
N LYS A 99 -8.71 -9.08 -13.44
CA LYS A 99 -8.06 -10.13 -12.65
C LYS A 99 -6.57 -10.28 -12.94
N GLU A 100 -6.16 -10.21 -14.19
CA GLU A 100 -4.76 -10.38 -14.61
C GLU A 100 -3.87 -9.27 -14.03
N GLU A 101 -4.37 -8.04 -14.04
CA GLU A 101 -3.67 -6.90 -13.44
C GLU A 101 -3.58 -7.03 -11.92
N ALA A 102 -4.63 -7.54 -11.27
CA ALA A 102 -4.62 -7.81 -9.84
C ALA A 102 -3.64 -8.94 -9.47
N GLU A 103 -3.59 -10.02 -10.26
CA GLU A 103 -2.63 -11.11 -10.09
C GLU A 103 -1.19 -10.63 -10.27
N LYS A 104 -0.92 -9.84 -11.31
CA LYS A 104 0.39 -9.22 -11.55
C LYS A 104 0.83 -8.36 -10.36
N PHE A 105 -0.06 -7.55 -9.84
CA PHE A 105 0.18 -6.71 -8.67
C PHE A 105 0.52 -7.54 -7.42
N VAL A 106 -0.33 -8.52 -7.10
CA VAL A 106 -0.14 -9.39 -5.93
C VAL A 106 1.19 -10.12 -6.01
N GLN A 107 1.52 -10.71 -7.17
CA GLN A 107 2.76 -11.44 -7.37
C GLN A 107 4.01 -10.54 -7.29
N ALA A 108 3.91 -9.27 -7.69
CA ALA A 108 4.99 -8.30 -7.52
C ALA A 108 5.30 -7.99 -6.04
N CYS A 109 4.31 -8.17 -5.16
CA CYS A 109 4.47 -7.96 -3.72
C CYS A 109 5.02 -9.17 -2.97
N MET A 110 4.99 -10.36 -3.56
CA MET A 110 5.28 -11.64 -2.90
C MET A 110 6.56 -12.28 -3.42
N TYR A 111 7.28 -12.95 -2.53
CA TYR A 111 8.48 -13.70 -2.89
C TYR A 111 8.14 -15.05 -3.55
N PRO A 112 9.07 -15.65 -4.35
CA PRO A 112 8.91 -17.00 -4.82
C PRO A 112 8.72 -18.01 -3.67
N PRO A 113 7.88 -19.04 -3.79
CA PRO A 113 7.16 -19.44 -5.02
C PRO A 113 5.80 -18.74 -5.22
N ASN A 114 5.36 -17.87 -4.30
CA ASN A 114 4.04 -17.23 -4.32
C ASN A 114 3.95 -16.05 -5.30
N GLY A 115 5.09 -15.47 -5.65
CA GLY A 115 5.21 -14.35 -6.59
C GLY A 115 6.60 -14.30 -7.20
N TYR A 116 6.97 -13.11 -7.71
CA TYR A 116 8.26 -12.89 -8.37
C TYR A 116 9.03 -11.69 -7.83
N ARG A 117 8.68 -11.20 -6.61
CA ARG A 117 9.44 -10.15 -5.95
C ARG A 117 10.89 -10.56 -5.77
N SER A 118 11.83 -9.72 -6.26
CA SER A 118 13.25 -9.94 -6.04
C SER A 118 13.62 -9.70 -4.57
N PHE A 119 14.50 -10.55 -4.02
CA PHE A 119 14.92 -10.44 -2.63
C PHE A 119 16.13 -9.51 -2.46
N GLY A 120 15.93 -8.43 -1.74
CA GLY A 120 16.96 -7.45 -1.40
C GLY A 120 16.46 -6.38 -0.41
N PRO A 121 15.67 -6.75 0.63
CA PRO A 121 14.95 -5.79 1.46
C PRO A 121 15.84 -5.19 2.56
N VAL A 122 16.83 -4.37 2.21
CA VAL A 122 17.78 -3.77 3.17
C VAL A 122 17.05 -3.11 4.34
N ARG A 123 16.18 -2.15 4.06
CA ARG A 123 15.45 -1.45 5.11
C ARG A 123 14.24 -2.26 5.62
N GLY A 124 13.68 -3.13 4.77
CA GLY A 124 12.68 -4.11 5.18
C GLY A 124 13.17 -4.98 6.33
N LEU A 125 14.42 -5.43 6.30
CA LEU A 125 15.05 -6.19 7.40
C LEU A 125 15.27 -5.32 8.64
N ILE A 126 15.70 -4.07 8.48
CA ILE A 126 15.94 -3.16 9.62
C ILE A 126 14.61 -2.84 10.33
N TYR A 127 13.56 -2.53 9.59
CA TYR A 127 12.27 -2.15 10.13
C TYR A 127 11.41 -3.35 10.54
N GLY A 128 11.39 -4.38 9.70
CA GLY A 128 10.56 -5.57 9.88
C GLY A 128 11.14 -6.64 10.78
N GLY A 129 12.47 -6.71 10.88
CA GLY A 129 13.19 -7.72 11.67
C GLY A 129 13.91 -8.77 10.82
N SER A 130 14.81 -9.52 11.44
CA SER A 130 15.71 -10.47 10.77
C SER A 130 14.99 -11.64 10.08
N ASP A 131 13.77 -11.94 10.48
CA ASP A 131 12.90 -12.98 9.91
C ASP A 131 11.92 -12.46 8.85
N TYR A 132 12.15 -11.23 8.36
CA TYR A 132 11.32 -10.55 7.35
C TYR A 132 10.97 -11.44 6.16
N ALA A 133 11.97 -12.13 5.59
CA ALA A 133 11.79 -12.98 4.41
C ALA A 133 10.76 -14.11 4.61
N LYS A 134 10.61 -14.60 5.85
CA LYS A 134 9.70 -15.70 6.17
C LYS A 134 8.25 -15.26 6.28
N HIS A 135 8.02 -13.99 6.58
CA HIS A 135 6.70 -13.49 6.96
C HIS A 135 6.19 -12.34 6.07
N ALA A 136 7.06 -11.77 5.22
CA ALA A 136 6.72 -10.59 4.42
C ALA A 136 5.48 -10.81 3.54
N ASP A 137 5.35 -11.95 2.88
CA ASP A 137 4.20 -12.27 2.02
C ASP A 137 2.86 -12.22 2.77
N GLN A 138 2.89 -12.57 4.06
CA GLN A 138 1.72 -12.60 4.93
C GLN A 138 1.43 -11.23 5.56
N GLU A 139 2.48 -10.47 5.87
CA GLU A 139 2.34 -9.19 6.57
C GLU A 139 2.08 -8.01 5.62
N MET A 140 2.60 -8.04 4.39
CA MET A 140 2.38 -6.95 3.45
C MET A 140 0.93 -6.90 2.96
N LEU A 141 0.28 -5.75 3.13
CA LEU A 141 -1.06 -5.50 2.62
C LEU A 141 -1.04 -5.13 1.13
N LYS A 142 -2.02 -5.62 0.42
CA LYS A 142 -2.18 -5.45 -1.03
C LYS A 142 -3.61 -5.00 -1.34
N PHE A 143 -3.75 -3.72 -1.70
CA PHE A 143 -5.04 -3.11 -2.05
C PHE A 143 -5.07 -2.74 -3.54
N ALA A 144 -6.03 -3.26 -4.29
CA ALA A 144 -6.30 -2.83 -5.66
C ALA A 144 -7.26 -1.63 -5.66
N MET A 145 -6.91 -0.56 -6.38
CA MET A 145 -7.84 0.57 -6.55
C MET A 145 -8.89 0.23 -7.61
N ILE A 146 -10.14 0.41 -7.21
CA ILE A 146 -11.32 0.28 -8.06
C ILE A 146 -11.78 1.71 -8.41
N GLU A 147 -11.47 2.15 -9.62
CA GLU A 147 -11.65 3.53 -10.03
C GLU A 147 -12.13 3.70 -11.50
N THR A 148 -12.32 2.59 -12.21
CA THR A 148 -12.83 2.58 -13.59
C THR A 148 -14.16 1.84 -13.67
N LYS A 149 -14.93 2.10 -14.73
CA LYS A 149 -16.14 1.32 -14.99
C LYS A 149 -15.81 -0.16 -15.20
N GLU A 150 -14.71 -0.46 -15.90
CA GLU A 150 -14.27 -1.84 -16.12
C GLU A 150 -13.95 -2.56 -14.79
N SER A 151 -13.25 -1.90 -13.87
CA SER A 151 -12.96 -2.48 -12.57
C SER A 151 -14.20 -2.75 -11.73
N LEU A 152 -15.25 -1.94 -11.86
CA LEU A 152 -16.55 -2.20 -11.25
C LEU A 152 -17.27 -3.39 -11.88
N ASP A 153 -17.28 -3.45 -13.21
CA ASP A 153 -17.93 -4.55 -13.95
C ASP A 153 -17.24 -5.91 -13.67
N LYS A 154 -15.94 -5.90 -13.33
CA LYS A 154 -15.11 -7.10 -13.03
C LYS A 154 -14.75 -7.24 -11.56
N LEU A 155 -15.48 -6.58 -10.66
CA LEU A 155 -15.14 -6.50 -9.24
C LEU A 155 -14.97 -7.88 -8.58
N ASP A 156 -15.89 -8.80 -8.83
CA ASP A 156 -15.86 -10.14 -8.26
C ASP A 156 -14.63 -10.93 -8.73
N GLU A 157 -14.23 -10.77 -10.00
CA GLU A 157 -13.03 -11.40 -10.55
C GLU A 157 -11.77 -10.85 -9.88
N ILE A 158 -11.67 -9.53 -9.70
CA ILE A 158 -10.56 -8.89 -9.00
C ILE A 158 -10.49 -9.36 -7.54
N MET A 159 -11.62 -9.35 -6.83
CA MET A 159 -11.69 -9.79 -5.44
C MET A 159 -11.39 -11.27 -5.24
N SER A 160 -11.57 -12.10 -6.28
CA SER A 160 -11.23 -13.54 -6.22
C SER A 160 -9.73 -13.82 -6.25
N VAL A 161 -8.87 -12.82 -6.50
CA VAL A 161 -7.43 -13.01 -6.62
C VAL A 161 -6.82 -13.40 -5.27
N LYS A 162 -6.22 -14.58 -5.23
CA LYS A 162 -5.57 -15.08 -4.01
C LYS A 162 -4.38 -14.20 -3.62
N GLY A 163 -4.39 -13.74 -2.39
CA GLY A 163 -3.34 -12.90 -1.83
C GLY A 163 -3.62 -11.41 -1.93
N LEU A 164 -4.70 -11.00 -2.61
CA LEU A 164 -5.23 -9.65 -2.48
C LEU A 164 -5.89 -9.51 -1.11
N ASP A 165 -5.55 -8.46 -0.36
CA ASP A 165 -6.06 -8.26 1.00
C ASP A 165 -7.33 -7.40 1.02
N GLY A 166 -7.60 -6.65 -0.05
CA GLY A 166 -8.79 -5.82 -0.16
C GLY A 166 -8.76 -4.91 -1.38
N ILE A 167 -9.78 -4.08 -1.47
CA ILE A 167 -9.92 -3.05 -2.50
C ILE A 167 -9.90 -1.66 -1.89
N TYR A 168 -9.41 -0.69 -2.65
CA TYR A 168 -9.49 0.73 -2.35
C TYR A 168 -10.45 1.38 -3.35
N ILE A 169 -11.61 1.83 -2.87
CA ILE A 169 -12.65 2.39 -3.74
C ILE A 169 -12.35 3.88 -3.96
N CYS A 170 -12.18 4.27 -5.23
CA CYS A 170 -12.00 5.66 -5.66
C CYS A 170 -12.93 5.95 -6.83
N LEU A 171 -14.15 6.38 -6.54
CA LEU A 171 -15.24 6.50 -7.52
C LEU A 171 -15.32 7.89 -8.19
N LEU A 172 -14.23 8.66 -8.21
CA LEU A 172 -14.21 10.00 -8.81
C LEU A 172 -14.63 10.00 -10.29
N TYR A 173 -14.38 8.90 -11.00
CA TYR A 173 -14.71 8.75 -12.43
C TYR A 173 -15.98 7.92 -12.70
N THR A 174 -16.61 7.36 -11.67
CA THR A 174 -17.70 6.38 -11.83
C THR A 174 -19.01 6.82 -11.20
N SER A 175 -18.99 7.85 -10.35
CA SER A 175 -20.18 8.42 -9.74
C SER A 175 -20.04 9.94 -9.68
N PRO A 176 -21.12 10.69 -9.92
CA PRO A 176 -21.11 12.12 -9.69
C PRO A 176 -20.78 12.39 -8.22
N SER A 177 -19.70 13.13 -8.00
CA SER A 177 -19.32 13.61 -6.67
C SER A 177 -20.31 14.67 -6.21
N PRO A 178 -20.58 14.83 -4.92
CA PRO A 178 -21.34 15.99 -4.42
C PRO A 178 -20.76 17.34 -4.87
N ARG A 179 -19.51 17.39 -5.32
CA ARG A 179 -18.87 18.60 -5.90
C ARG A 179 -19.35 18.91 -7.32
N ASP A 180 -19.93 17.92 -8.01
CA ASP A 180 -20.40 18.08 -9.40
C ASP A 180 -21.82 18.65 -9.47
N PHE A 181 -22.44 18.91 -8.30
CA PHE A 181 -23.77 19.49 -8.13
C PHE A 181 -23.74 20.93 -7.58
N GLY A 182 -22.58 21.58 -7.61
CA GLY A 182 -22.39 22.97 -7.21
C GLY A 182 -22.61 23.98 -8.34
#